data_b0227983efd4b654ad46670bcaefb6f6
#
_entry.id   b0227983efd4b654ad46670bcaefb6f6
#
_cell.length_a   1.000
_cell.length_b   1.000
_cell.length_c   1.000
_cell.angle_alpha   90.00
_cell.angle_beta   90.00
_cell.angle_gamma   90.00
#
_symmetry.space_group_name_H-M   'P 1'
#
loop_
_entity.id
_entity.type
_entity.pdbx_description
1 polymer ?
#
loop_
_entity_poly.entity_id
_entity_poly.type
_entity_poly.pdbx_seq_one_letter_code
_entity_poly.pdbx_strand_id
1 'polypeptide(L)'
;MLESGKLMPSIDAWLREAKVDSSAPACGMYLTHNGVVRATPKSEARGVETDGVAPGHKVGGMVFGFVAEKVQAAIEATRAMPGIGYVRVWLASGELAVGDDIMLVLIGGDIRPHVVDALQALVGTIKNECVSEVEREA
;
A
#
# COMPACT_ATOMS: atom_id res chain seq x y z
N MET A 1 -10.99 -5.73 0.45
CA MET A 1 -11.53 -4.84 1.48
C MET A 1 -10.67 -3.59 1.58
N LEU A 2 -11.25 -2.45 1.27
CA LEU A 2 -10.56 -1.16 1.28
C LEU A 2 -11.07 -0.31 2.44
N GLU A 3 -10.13 0.26 3.19
CA GLU A 3 -10.40 1.21 4.26
C GLU A 3 -9.63 2.50 3.98
N SER A 4 -10.08 3.62 4.52
CA SER A 4 -9.37 4.89 4.41
C SER A 4 -9.64 5.76 5.63
N GLY A 5 -8.78 6.75 5.84
CA GLY A 5 -8.91 7.66 6.97
C GLY A 5 -7.61 8.41 7.22
N LYS A 6 -7.60 9.21 8.28
CA LYS A 6 -6.43 10.03 8.64
C LYS A 6 -5.39 9.26 9.43
N LEU A 7 -5.82 8.25 10.19
CA LEU A 7 -4.93 7.46 11.03
C LEU A 7 -4.86 6.04 10.50
N MET A 8 -3.64 5.56 10.33
CA MET A 8 -3.40 4.19 9.93
C MET A 8 -3.92 3.24 11.01
N PRO A 9 -4.64 2.17 10.63
CA PRO A 9 -5.06 1.14 11.59
C PRO A 9 -3.87 0.47 12.27
N SER A 10 -4.14 -0.16 13.40
CA SER A 10 -3.12 -0.93 14.12
C SER A 10 -2.75 -2.19 13.34
N ILE A 11 -1.45 -2.36 13.05
CA ILE A 11 -0.93 -3.56 12.39
C ILE A 11 -1.22 -4.80 13.26
N ASP A 12 -1.03 -4.69 14.56
CA ASP A 12 -1.29 -5.79 15.49
C ASP A 12 -2.76 -6.21 15.48
N ALA A 13 -3.66 -5.23 15.45
CA ALA A 13 -5.09 -5.51 15.37
C ALA A 13 -5.44 -6.21 14.06
N TRP A 14 -4.90 -5.75 12.96
CA TRP A 14 -5.12 -6.36 11.66
C TRP A 14 -4.63 -7.81 11.61
N LEU A 15 -3.46 -8.09 12.18
CA LEU A 15 -2.94 -9.45 12.25
C LEU A 15 -3.83 -10.35 13.10
N ARG A 16 -4.30 -9.86 14.25
CA ARG A 16 -5.22 -10.64 15.09
C ARG A 16 -6.52 -10.96 14.36
N GLU A 17 -7.08 -9.97 13.66
CA GLU A 17 -8.32 -10.16 12.90
C GLU A 17 -8.13 -11.12 11.72
N ALA A 18 -7.01 -11.03 11.02
CA ALA A 18 -6.70 -11.95 9.92
C ALA A 18 -6.59 -13.40 10.41
N LYS A 19 -5.99 -13.61 11.58
CA LYS A 19 -5.77 -14.94 12.13
C LYS A 19 -7.03 -15.62 12.66
N VAL A 20 -8.14 -14.90 12.76
CA VAL A 20 -9.46 -15.49 13.09
C VAL A 20 -10.43 -15.44 11.92
N ASP A 21 -9.98 -14.97 10.76
CA ASP A 21 -10.78 -14.99 9.54
C ASP A 21 -10.96 -16.42 9.04
N SER A 22 -12.02 -16.66 8.26
CA SER A 22 -12.30 -17.99 7.72
C SER A 22 -11.19 -18.53 6.82
N SER A 23 -10.38 -17.66 6.22
CA SER A 23 -9.24 -18.05 5.39
C SER A 23 -8.01 -18.50 6.20
N ALA A 24 -7.96 -18.21 7.49
CA ALA A 24 -6.77 -18.43 8.31
C ALA A 24 -6.22 -19.88 8.27
N PRO A 25 -7.05 -20.94 8.30
CA PRO A 25 -6.52 -22.31 8.21
C PRO A 25 -5.73 -22.61 6.94
N ALA A 26 -5.96 -21.88 5.85
CA ALA A 26 -5.24 -22.05 4.59
C ALA A 26 -4.02 -21.13 4.49
N CYS A 27 -3.82 -20.21 5.44
CA CYS A 27 -2.71 -19.27 5.42
C CYS A 27 -1.52 -19.81 6.21
N GLY A 28 -0.39 -19.92 5.54
CA GLY A 28 0.89 -20.29 6.16
C GLY A 28 1.71 -19.09 6.56
N MET A 29 1.37 -17.89 6.07
CA MET A 29 2.06 -16.67 6.41
C MET A 29 1.23 -15.42 6.15
N TYR A 30 1.61 -14.33 6.79
CA TYR A 30 1.07 -12.99 6.55
C TYR A 30 2.21 -12.02 6.27
N LEU A 31 1.99 -11.09 5.35
CA LEU A 31 2.98 -10.09 4.97
C LEU A 31 2.32 -8.72 5.00
N THR A 32 3.00 -7.75 5.65
CA THR A 32 2.52 -6.37 5.73
C THR A 32 3.42 -5.44 4.92
N HIS A 33 2.82 -4.41 4.33
CA HIS A 33 3.52 -3.34 3.65
C HIS A 33 2.98 -2.01 4.17
N ASN A 34 3.84 -1.20 4.76
CA ASN A 34 3.49 0.13 5.23
C ASN A 34 4.28 1.17 4.42
N GLY A 35 3.58 1.92 3.60
CA GLY A 35 4.18 3.02 2.84
C GLY A 35 4.10 4.32 3.64
N VAL A 36 5.17 5.09 3.62
CA VAL A 36 5.24 6.39 4.31
C VAL A 36 5.81 7.45 3.37
N VAL A 37 5.57 8.73 3.69
CA VAL A 37 6.10 9.85 2.92
C VAL A 37 7.56 10.04 3.25
N ARG A 38 8.43 9.97 2.21
CA ARG A 38 9.87 10.17 2.36
C ARG A 38 10.24 11.64 2.19
N ALA A 39 11.35 12.05 2.82
CA ALA A 39 11.98 13.32 2.55
C ALA A 39 12.74 13.34 1.21
N THR A 40 13.12 12.16 0.71
CA THR A 40 13.81 12.00 -0.57
C THR A 40 12.79 11.98 -1.71
N PRO A 41 12.97 12.76 -2.80
CA PRO A 41 12.04 12.76 -3.92
C PRO A 41 11.94 11.39 -4.61
N LYS A 42 10.77 11.08 -5.18
CA LYS A 42 10.55 9.87 -6.00
C LYS A 42 11.52 9.79 -7.17
N SER A 43 11.78 10.93 -7.82
CA SER A 43 12.71 11.00 -8.95
C SER A 43 14.10 10.52 -8.57
N GLU A 44 14.58 10.87 -7.36
CA GLU A 44 15.88 10.46 -6.85
C GLU A 44 15.88 8.98 -6.45
N ALA A 45 14.86 8.54 -5.72
CA ALA A 45 14.76 7.15 -5.24
C ALA A 45 14.60 6.15 -6.38
N ARG A 46 13.88 6.54 -7.45
CA ARG A 46 13.62 5.66 -8.60
C ARG A 46 14.64 5.84 -9.73
N GLY A 47 15.47 6.89 -9.66
CA GLY A 47 16.45 7.19 -10.70
C GLY A 47 15.85 7.68 -12.00
N VAL A 48 14.61 8.16 -12.01
CA VAL A 48 13.91 8.68 -13.19
C VAL A 48 13.21 9.99 -12.85
N GLU A 49 12.99 10.82 -13.87
CA GLU A 49 12.25 12.07 -13.69
C GLU A 49 10.77 11.77 -13.42
N THR A 50 10.19 12.55 -12.53
CA THR A 50 8.77 12.50 -12.20
C THR A 50 8.23 13.92 -12.11
N ASP A 51 6.92 14.08 -12.02
CA ASP A 51 6.26 15.38 -11.90
C ASP A 51 6.36 15.99 -10.50
N GLY A 52 7.06 15.36 -9.57
CA GLY A 52 7.19 15.83 -8.20
C GLY A 52 8.43 16.69 -7.98
N VAL A 53 9.05 16.54 -6.84
CA VAL A 53 10.25 17.26 -6.44
C VAL A 53 11.46 16.72 -7.21
N ALA A 54 12.32 17.63 -7.70
CA ALA A 54 13.49 17.26 -8.47
C ALA A 54 14.56 16.56 -7.61
N PRO A 55 15.42 15.71 -8.22
CA PRO A 55 16.55 15.12 -7.50
C PRO A 55 17.43 16.21 -6.87
N GLY A 56 17.93 15.94 -5.68
CA GLY A 56 18.76 16.89 -4.93
C GLY A 56 17.98 17.89 -4.08
N HIS A 57 16.68 18.00 -4.26
CA HIS A 57 15.78 18.79 -3.43
C HIS A 57 15.13 17.90 -2.39
N LYS A 58 14.60 18.48 -1.32
CA LYS A 58 13.91 17.71 -0.27
C LYS A 58 12.41 17.85 -0.41
N VAL A 59 11.72 16.75 -0.15
CA VAL A 59 10.26 16.70 -0.07
C VAL A 59 9.83 17.24 1.31
N GLY A 60 8.85 18.14 1.34
CA GLY A 60 8.24 18.63 2.59
C GLY A 60 6.93 17.96 2.91
N GLY A 61 6.35 17.26 1.94
CA GLY A 61 5.08 16.55 2.08
C GLY A 61 4.57 16.10 0.73
N MET A 62 3.33 15.59 0.70
CA MET A 62 2.68 15.22 -0.55
C MET A 62 1.17 15.39 -0.45
N VAL A 63 0.53 15.50 -1.60
CA VAL A 63 -0.92 15.37 -1.71
C VAL A 63 -1.20 13.99 -2.28
N PHE A 64 -1.97 13.19 -1.56
CA PHE A 64 -2.27 11.82 -1.93
C PHE A 64 -3.77 11.64 -2.15
N GLY A 65 -4.13 10.98 -3.24
CA GLY A 65 -5.50 10.64 -3.56
C GLY A 65 -5.59 9.30 -4.26
N PHE A 66 -6.79 8.73 -4.30
CA PHE A 66 -7.00 7.43 -4.95
C PHE A 66 -8.42 7.32 -5.51
N VAL A 67 -8.58 6.41 -6.47
CA VAL A 67 -9.87 6.06 -7.06
C VAL A 67 -10.32 4.74 -6.44
N ALA A 68 -11.32 4.79 -5.56
CA ALA A 68 -11.74 3.64 -4.76
C ALA A 68 -12.11 2.41 -5.60
N GLU A 69 -12.84 2.60 -6.71
CA GLU A 69 -13.25 1.49 -7.56
C GLU A 69 -12.06 0.76 -8.17
N LYS A 70 -11.01 1.50 -8.54
CA LYS A 70 -9.78 0.88 -9.09
C LYS A 70 -9.03 0.11 -8.03
N VAL A 71 -8.95 0.64 -6.81
CA VAL A 71 -8.30 -0.06 -5.70
C VAL A 71 -9.07 -1.34 -5.37
N GLN A 72 -10.40 -1.25 -5.29
CA GLN A 72 -11.24 -2.42 -5.00
C GLN A 72 -11.08 -3.50 -6.06
N ALA A 73 -11.02 -3.11 -7.34
CA ALA A 73 -10.78 -4.06 -8.43
C ALA A 73 -9.40 -4.73 -8.30
N ALA A 74 -8.37 -3.97 -7.91
CA ALA A 74 -7.03 -4.52 -7.67
C ALA A 74 -7.02 -5.51 -6.50
N ILE A 75 -7.76 -5.21 -5.43
CA ILE A 75 -7.92 -6.12 -4.28
C ILE A 75 -8.56 -7.43 -4.72
N GLU A 76 -9.65 -7.36 -5.49
CA GLU A 76 -10.36 -8.54 -5.97
C GLU A 76 -9.46 -9.41 -6.88
N ALA A 77 -8.71 -8.76 -7.79
CA ALA A 77 -7.77 -9.46 -8.65
C ALA A 77 -6.68 -10.18 -7.83
N THR A 78 -6.19 -9.54 -6.78
CA THR A 78 -5.19 -10.12 -5.89
C THR A 78 -5.74 -11.31 -5.11
N ARG A 79 -6.98 -11.21 -4.63
CA ARG A 79 -7.63 -12.33 -3.93
C ARG A 79 -7.80 -13.55 -4.79
N ALA A 80 -7.91 -13.38 -6.11
CA ALA A 80 -8.04 -14.47 -7.06
C ALA A 80 -6.70 -15.12 -7.44
N MET A 81 -5.58 -14.57 -7.01
CA MET A 81 -4.27 -15.12 -7.31
C MET A 81 -4.05 -16.45 -6.56
N PRO A 82 -3.21 -17.36 -7.12
CA PRO A 82 -2.95 -18.65 -6.49
C PRO A 82 -2.45 -18.52 -5.05
N GLY A 83 -3.06 -19.28 -4.14
CA GLY A 83 -2.62 -19.38 -2.76
C GLY A 83 -2.98 -18.22 -1.85
N ILE A 84 -3.69 -17.22 -2.34
CA ILE A 84 -4.04 -16.03 -1.56
C ILE A 84 -5.39 -16.23 -0.85
N GLY A 85 -5.41 -15.97 0.46
CA GLY A 85 -6.61 -16.13 1.28
C GLY A 85 -7.12 -14.86 1.93
N TYR A 86 -6.26 -13.88 2.14
CA TYR A 86 -6.63 -12.66 2.86
C TYR A 86 -5.95 -11.44 2.24
N VAL A 87 -6.74 -10.41 1.92
CA VAL A 87 -6.21 -9.16 1.38
C VAL A 87 -6.94 -7.99 2.03
N ARG A 88 -6.18 -7.09 2.63
CA ARG A 88 -6.73 -5.91 3.28
C ARG A 88 -5.86 -4.70 2.99
N VAL A 89 -6.47 -3.57 2.62
CA VAL A 89 -5.78 -2.35 2.23
C VAL A 89 -6.37 -1.16 2.96
N TRP A 90 -5.51 -0.30 3.50
CA TRP A 90 -5.86 1.03 3.99
C TRP A 90 -5.04 2.06 3.22
N LEU A 91 -5.68 3.15 2.80
CA LEU A 91 -5.04 4.26 2.12
C LEU A 91 -5.41 5.58 2.81
N ALA A 92 -4.40 6.44 2.98
CA ALA A 92 -4.60 7.82 3.42
C ALA A 92 -5.21 8.65 2.29
N SER A 93 -5.50 9.91 2.55
CA SER A 93 -5.92 10.87 1.52
C SER A 93 -5.63 12.30 1.99
N GLY A 94 -5.42 13.21 1.03
CA GLY A 94 -5.21 14.61 1.29
C GLY A 94 -3.75 14.99 1.47
N GLU A 95 -3.50 16.03 2.24
CA GLU A 95 -2.15 16.52 2.50
C GLU A 95 -1.48 15.69 3.59
N LEU A 96 -0.27 15.22 3.27
CA LEU A 96 0.53 14.39 4.17
C LEU A 96 1.89 15.03 4.37
N ALA A 97 2.40 14.93 5.60
CA ALA A 97 3.76 15.38 5.95
C ALA A 97 4.75 14.21 5.79
N VAL A 98 6.03 14.55 5.72
CA VAL A 98 7.11 13.55 5.76
C VAL A 98 6.96 12.70 7.01
N GLY A 99 7.02 11.39 6.84
CA GLY A 99 6.82 10.41 7.91
C GLY A 99 5.39 9.95 8.11
N ASP A 100 4.42 10.61 7.49
CA ASP A 100 3.02 10.18 7.58
C ASP A 100 2.81 8.89 6.80
N ASP A 101 1.89 8.07 7.30
CA ASP A 101 1.52 6.82 6.65
C ASP A 101 0.65 7.09 5.42
N ILE A 102 1.01 6.46 4.30
CA ILE A 102 0.27 6.55 3.03
C ILE A 102 -0.62 5.33 2.87
N MET A 103 -0.11 4.17 3.22
CA MET A 103 -0.70 2.88 2.87
C MET A 103 -0.36 1.82 3.90
N LEU A 104 -1.32 0.95 4.16
CA LEU A 104 -1.09 -0.30 4.88
C LEU A 104 -1.75 -1.41 4.08
N VAL A 105 -0.97 -2.45 3.74
CA VAL A 105 -1.47 -3.64 3.05
C VAL A 105 -1.12 -4.86 3.89
N LEU A 106 -2.07 -5.77 4.05
CA LEU A 106 -1.86 -7.06 4.69
C LEU A 106 -2.36 -8.15 3.76
N ILE A 107 -1.48 -9.09 3.44
CA ILE A 107 -1.81 -10.26 2.63
C ILE A 107 -1.49 -11.50 3.41
N GLY A 108 -2.45 -12.44 3.46
CA GLY A 108 -2.25 -13.79 3.98
C GLY A 108 -2.40 -14.81 2.86
N GLY A 109 -1.56 -15.82 2.87
CA GLY A 109 -1.60 -16.85 1.86
C GLY A 109 -0.83 -18.10 2.29
N ASP A 110 -0.75 -19.08 1.39
CA ASP A 110 -0.22 -20.42 1.69
C ASP A 110 1.30 -20.44 1.86
N ILE A 111 2.06 -19.93 0.88
CA ILE A 111 3.51 -19.96 0.89
C ILE A 111 4.09 -18.60 0.46
N ARG A 112 5.32 -18.34 0.89
CA ARG A 112 5.99 -17.05 0.65
C ARG A 112 6.02 -16.61 -0.82
N PRO A 113 6.39 -17.45 -1.80
CA PRO A 113 6.40 -16.99 -3.20
C PRO A 113 5.06 -16.43 -3.68
N HIS A 114 3.96 -17.09 -3.33
CA HIS A 114 2.63 -16.63 -3.69
C HIS A 114 2.30 -15.27 -3.04
N VAL A 115 2.61 -15.14 -1.76
CA VAL A 115 2.29 -13.92 -0.99
C VAL A 115 3.15 -12.74 -1.43
N VAL A 116 4.44 -12.97 -1.69
CA VAL A 116 5.34 -11.92 -2.17
C VAL A 116 4.91 -11.44 -3.56
N ASP A 117 4.60 -12.38 -4.48
CA ASP A 117 4.14 -12.02 -5.82
C ASP A 117 2.83 -11.23 -5.77
N ALA A 118 1.91 -11.64 -4.91
CA ALA A 118 0.63 -10.95 -4.74
C ALA A 118 0.82 -9.52 -4.19
N LEU A 119 1.72 -9.36 -3.22
CA LEU A 119 2.00 -8.03 -2.68
C LEU A 119 2.60 -7.12 -3.74
N GLN A 120 3.58 -7.59 -4.49
CA GLN A 120 4.20 -6.81 -5.55
C GLN A 120 3.19 -6.41 -6.62
N ALA A 121 2.35 -7.34 -7.03
CA ALA A 121 1.31 -7.07 -8.04
C ALA A 121 0.30 -6.03 -7.53
N LEU A 122 -0.20 -6.20 -6.30
CA LEU A 122 -1.19 -5.30 -5.73
C LEU A 122 -0.64 -3.89 -5.52
N VAL A 123 0.50 -3.77 -4.85
CA VAL A 123 1.11 -2.46 -4.58
C VAL A 123 1.51 -1.77 -5.88
N GLY A 124 2.04 -2.53 -6.85
CA GLY A 124 2.37 -2.00 -8.17
C GLY A 124 1.14 -1.44 -8.89
N THR A 125 0.05 -2.17 -8.91
CA THR A 125 -1.20 -1.73 -9.53
C THR A 125 -1.77 -0.50 -8.81
N ILE A 126 -1.79 -0.50 -7.48
CA ILE A 126 -2.27 0.64 -6.71
C ILE A 126 -1.46 1.89 -7.06
N LYS A 127 -0.13 1.80 -7.01
CA LYS A 127 0.74 2.96 -7.24
C LYS A 127 0.71 3.46 -8.68
N ASN A 128 0.59 2.57 -9.66
CA ASN A 128 0.67 2.96 -11.06
C ASN A 128 -0.67 3.33 -11.67
N GLU A 129 -1.78 2.82 -11.15
CA GLU A 129 -3.08 2.94 -11.81
C GLU A 129 -4.20 3.51 -10.95
N CYS A 130 -4.05 3.48 -9.61
CA CYS A 130 -5.16 3.80 -8.72
C CYS A 130 -4.99 5.10 -7.96
N VAL A 131 -3.77 5.61 -7.81
CA VAL A 131 -3.48 6.75 -6.93
C VAL A 131 -2.83 7.91 -7.68
N SER A 132 -2.91 9.09 -7.06
CA SER A 132 -2.10 10.25 -7.42
C SER A 132 -1.24 10.66 -6.22
N GLU A 133 0.05 10.80 -6.45
CA GLU A 133 1.03 11.21 -5.44
C GLU A 133 1.76 12.45 -5.96
N VAL A 134 1.41 13.61 -5.42
CA VAL A 134 2.04 14.89 -5.80
C VAL A 134 2.93 15.35 -4.66
N GLU A 135 4.25 15.21 -4.84
CA GLU A 135 5.24 15.66 -3.86
C GLU A 135 5.28 17.18 -3.80
N ARG A 136 5.46 17.71 -2.60
CA ARG A 136 5.66 19.15 -2.37
C ARG A 136 7.08 19.37 -1.85
N GLU A 137 7.74 20.41 -2.38
CA GLU A 137 9.07 20.78 -1.96
C GLU A 137 9.07 21.37 -0.55
N ALA A 138 10.10 21.06 0.21
CA ALA A 138 10.25 21.55 1.56
C ALA A 138 10.56 23.06 1.60
#